data_4ae1c16aec7f645dae087be22951ed7b
#
_entry.id   4ae1c16aec7f645dae087be22951ed7b
#
_cell.length_a   1.000
_cell.length_b   1.000
_cell.length_c   1.000
_cell.angle_alpha   90.00
_cell.angle_beta   90.00
_cell.angle_gamma   90.00
#
_symmetry.space_group_name_H-M   'P 1'
#
loop_
_entity.id
_entity.type
_entity.pdbx_description
1 polymer ?
#
loop_
_entity_poly.entity_id
_entity_poly.type
_entity_poly.pdbx_seq_one_letter_code
_entity_poly.pdbx_strand_id
1 'polypeptide(L)'
;MRVFYLHGFASSARSSKAAFFSSKLAVSGITLEAPDFNEPDFSTLTISRMVNQVGREIDRRQSAPVTLIGSSLGAFVAVHVAVQWPAVVDRLILLAPALDFGGNRMRTLGDRGLEAWKQTDRLDVFHYGYGRVMPVHYELYADARKYDAMNARVEMPVQVFQGTRDTAVDPVTVERWSASRPNVELHLLDDDHQLLASLEYIWREMTRFLELQALAPNT
;
A
#
# COMPACT_ATOMS: atom_id res chain seq x y z
N MET A 1 -13.42 -4.40 14.33
CA MET A 1 -12.54 -4.34 13.14
C MET A 1 -11.49 -3.27 13.37
N ARG A 2 -10.22 -3.56 13.08
CA ARG A 2 -9.12 -2.58 13.04
C ARG A 2 -8.77 -2.31 11.60
N VAL A 3 -8.52 -1.07 11.25
CA VAL A 3 -8.20 -0.67 9.88
C VAL A 3 -6.86 0.07 9.87
N PHE A 4 -5.90 -0.44 9.08
CA PHE A 4 -4.61 0.21 8.87
C PHE A 4 -4.55 0.85 7.50
N TYR A 5 -3.90 2.00 7.42
CA TYR A 5 -3.51 2.62 6.16
C TYR A 5 -1.99 2.61 6.01
N LEU A 6 -1.52 1.96 4.95
CA LEU A 6 -0.10 1.79 4.63
C LEU A 6 0.25 2.69 3.45
N HIS A 7 1.00 3.76 3.73
CA HIS A 7 1.32 4.76 2.72
C HIS A 7 2.39 4.29 1.72
N GLY A 8 2.43 4.94 0.55
CA GLY A 8 3.39 4.65 -0.51
C GLY A 8 4.80 5.19 -0.26
N PHE A 9 5.71 4.87 -1.20
CA PHE A 9 7.09 5.36 -1.20
C PHE A 9 7.14 6.88 -1.26
N ALA A 10 8.04 7.50 -0.50
CA ALA A 10 8.23 8.95 -0.40
C ALA A 10 6.95 9.75 -0.08
N SER A 11 5.99 9.10 0.57
CA SER A 11 4.72 9.66 1.06
C SER A 11 4.73 9.70 2.60
N SER A 12 3.57 9.87 3.24
CA SER A 12 3.48 9.89 4.69
C SER A 12 2.15 9.31 5.21
N ALA A 13 2.14 8.99 6.50
CA ALA A 13 0.93 8.61 7.24
C ALA A 13 -0.16 9.70 7.26
N ARG A 14 0.20 10.95 6.87
CA ARG A 14 -0.71 12.11 6.78
C ARG A 14 -1.03 12.50 5.34
N SER A 15 -0.86 11.59 4.37
CA SER A 15 -1.20 11.85 2.96
C SER A 15 -2.68 12.18 2.78
N SER A 16 -3.02 12.82 1.65
CA SER A 16 -4.40 13.17 1.32
C SER A 16 -5.34 11.96 1.36
N LYS A 17 -4.88 10.79 0.88
CA LYS A 17 -5.65 9.55 0.96
C LYS A 17 -5.85 9.08 2.40
N ALA A 18 -4.80 9.13 3.23
CA ALA A 18 -4.92 8.77 4.65
C ALA A 18 -5.92 9.67 5.38
N ALA A 19 -5.84 10.99 5.16
CA ALA A 19 -6.78 11.96 5.73
C ALA A 19 -8.22 11.70 5.26
N PHE A 20 -8.41 11.45 3.97
CA PHE A 20 -9.73 11.14 3.39
C PHE A 20 -10.34 9.90 4.06
N PHE A 21 -9.65 8.75 4.05
CA PHE A 21 -10.18 7.51 4.63
C PHE A 21 -10.34 7.62 6.15
N SER A 22 -9.47 8.34 6.84
CA SER A 22 -9.61 8.59 8.27
C SER A 22 -10.90 9.33 8.59
N SER A 23 -11.22 10.39 7.84
CA SER A 23 -12.45 11.17 8.03
C SER A 23 -13.71 10.33 7.74
N LYS A 24 -13.66 9.53 6.68
CA LYS A 24 -14.79 8.67 6.29
C LYS A 24 -15.05 7.55 7.29
N LEU A 25 -14.00 6.86 7.74
CA LEU A 25 -14.11 5.77 8.73
C LEU A 25 -14.55 6.27 10.10
N ALA A 26 -14.12 7.48 10.49
CA ALA A 26 -14.52 8.10 11.77
C ALA A 26 -16.04 8.28 11.89
N VAL A 27 -16.75 8.51 10.79
CA VAL A 27 -18.22 8.57 10.76
C VAL A 27 -18.85 7.24 11.22
N SER A 28 -18.19 6.12 10.93
CA SER A 28 -18.62 4.79 11.37
C SER A 28 -18.00 4.36 12.72
N GLY A 29 -17.39 5.28 13.47
CA GLY A 29 -16.74 5.00 14.75
C GLY A 29 -15.44 4.19 14.64
N ILE A 30 -14.86 4.10 13.44
CA ILE A 30 -13.64 3.35 13.19
C ILE A 30 -12.45 4.32 13.14
N THR A 31 -11.43 4.06 13.96
CA THR A 31 -10.17 4.80 13.93
C THR A 31 -9.24 4.16 12.93
N LEU A 32 -8.72 4.96 11.97
CA LEU A 32 -7.69 4.54 11.02
C LEU A 32 -6.33 4.58 11.71
N GLU A 33 -5.65 3.44 11.77
CA GLU A 33 -4.26 3.34 12.23
C GLU A 33 -3.32 3.52 11.03
N ALA A 34 -2.42 4.48 11.08
CA ALA A 34 -1.51 4.77 9.97
C ALA A 34 -0.05 4.80 10.46
N PRO A 35 0.66 3.65 10.46
CA PRO A 35 2.08 3.63 10.79
C PRO A 35 2.89 4.50 9.82
N ASP A 36 3.79 5.33 10.35
CA ASP A 36 4.69 6.12 9.52
C ASP A 36 5.94 5.31 9.16
N PHE A 37 6.04 4.92 7.91
CA PHE A 37 7.17 4.15 7.39
C PHE A 37 8.45 4.98 7.27
N ASN A 38 8.36 6.31 7.36
CA ASN A 38 9.52 7.19 7.34
C ASN A 38 10.31 7.13 8.66
N GLU A 39 9.68 6.65 9.73
CA GLU A 39 10.32 6.52 11.03
C GLU A 39 11.16 5.22 11.14
N PRO A 40 12.29 5.25 11.87
CA PRO A 40 12.93 6.42 12.50
C PRO A 40 13.68 7.30 11.50
N ASP A 41 14.02 6.79 10.31
CA ASP A 41 14.72 7.50 9.24
C ASP A 41 14.32 6.93 7.88
N PHE A 42 13.83 7.81 6.99
CA PHE A 42 13.44 7.45 5.62
C PHE A 42 14.60 6.86 4.82
N SER A 43 15.84 7.34 5.02
CA SER A 43 16.99 6.86 4.25
C SER A 43 17.24 5.36 4.43
N THR A 44 16.90 4.82 5.59
CA THR A 44 17.08 3.41 5.97
C THR A 44 15.85 2.53 5.73
N LEU A 45 14.89 3.01 4.91
CA LEU A 45 13.67 2.28 4.58
C LEU A 45 13.97 0.92 3.96
N THR A 46 13.31 -0.14 4.45
CA THR A 46 13.32 -1.48 3.84
C THR A 46 11.94 -2.10 3.90
N ILE A 47 11.66 -3.07 3.03
CA ILE A 47 10.39 -3.82 3.04
C ILE A 47 10.24 -4.59 4.36
N SER A 48 11.31 -5.28 4.78
CA SER A 48 11.32 -6.01 6.06
C SER A 48 11.00 -5.13 7.24
N ARG A 49 11.53 -3.89 7.28
CA ARG A 49 11.23 -2.92 8.35
C ARG A 49 9.76 -2.55 8.36
N MET A 50 9.17 -2.24 7.19
CA MET A 50 7.75 -1.87 7.08
C MET A 50 6.83 -3.03 7.47
N VAL A 51 7.08 -4.24 6.96
CA VAL A 51 6.30 -5.43 7.30
C VAL A 51 6.35 -5.71 8.80
N ASN A 52 7.55 -5.69 9.40
CA ASN A 52 7.73 -5.90 10.84
C ASN A 52 7.10 -4.78 11.69
N GLN A 53 7.08 -3.53 11.20
CA GLN A 53 6.41 -2.42 11.89
C GLN A 53 4.92 -2.66 11.99
N VAL A 54 4.26 -3.04 10.88
CA VAL A 54 2.83 -3.38 10.88
C VAL A 54 2.56 -4.61 11.74
N GLY A 55 3.38 -5.66 11.62
CA GLY A 55 3.25 -6.89 12.42
C GLY A 55 3.28 -6.61 13.92
N ARG A 56 4.22 -5.78 14.40
CA ARG A 56 4.26 -5.36 15.82
C ARG A 56 2.99 -4.65 16.27
N GLU A 57 2.37 -3.81 15.41
CA GLU A 57 1.10 -3.15 15.76
C GLU A 57 -0.07 -4.14 15.76
N ILE A 58 -0.05 -5.14 14.90
CA ILE A 58 -1.02 -6.26 14.92
C ILE A 58 -0.88 -7.04 16.23
N ASP A 59 0.33 -7.46 16.58
CA ASP A 59 0.61 -8.32 17.74
C ASP A 59 0.30 -7.65 19.08
N ARG A 60 0.44 -6.32 19.16
CA ARG A 60 0.13 -5.56 20.39
C ARG A 60 -1.34 -5.64 20.80
N ARG A 61 -2.26 -5.91 19.89
CA ARG A 61 -3.71 -5.91 20.12
C ARG A 61 -4.39 -7.07 19.40
N GLN A 62 -4.18 -8.28 19.87
CA GLN A 62 -4.59 -9.53 19.24
C GLN A 62 -6.11 -9.79 19.14
N SER A 63 -6.99 -8.85 19.45
CA SER A 63 -8.41 -9.13 19.73
C SER A 63 -9.41 -8.85 18.63
N ALA A 64 -8.98 -8.39 17.43
CA ALA A 64 -9.93 -8.06 16.37
C ALA A 64 -9.33 -8.35 14.98
N PRO A 65 -10.16 -8.75 14.00
CA PRO A 65 -9.73 -8.87 12.61
C PRO A 65 -9.22 -7.53 12.07
N VAL A 66 -8.19 -7.62 11.22
CA VAL A 66 -7.46 -6.49 10.67
C VAL A 66 -7.74 -6.36 9.18
N THR A 67 -8.17 -5.17 8.75
CA THR A 67 -8.22 -4.78 7.36
C THR A 67 -7.00 -3.89 7.03
N LEU A 68 -6.31 -4.18 5.94
CA LEU A 68 -5.18 -3.37 5.47
C LEU A 68 -5.58 -2.60 4.21
N ILE A 69 -5.46 -1.28 4.24
CA ILE A 69 -5.55 -0.40 3.08
C ILE A 69 -4.12 -0.02 2.68
N GLY A 70 -3.63 -0.51 1.56
CA GLY A 70 -2.29 -0.22 1.09
C GLY A 70 -2.30 0.63 -0.18
N SER A 71 -1.45 1.67 -0.26
CA SER A 71 -1.29 2.50 -1.45
C SER A 71 0.10 2.33 -2.04
N SER A 72 0.18 1.98 -3.34
CA SER A 72 1.44 1.81 -4.07
C SER A 72 2.40 0.84 -3.37
N LEU A 73 3.56 1.29 -2.87
CA LEU A 73 4.47 0.49 -2.05
C LEU A 73 3.78 -0.05 -0.78
N GLY A 74 2.89 0.75 -0.17
CA GLY A 74 2.12 0.28 0.99
C GLY A 74 1.21 -0.91 0.67
N ALA A 75 0.74 -1.04 -0.59
CA ALA A 75 -0.01 -2.20 -1.04
C ALA A 75 0.89 -3.44 -1.18
N PHE A 76 2.12 -3.28 -1.67
CA PHE A 76 3.12 -4.34 -1.67
C PHE A 76 3.40 -4.85 -0.25
N VAL A 77 3.57 -3.93 0.71
CA VAL A 77 3.73 -4.27 2.13
C VAL A 77 2.49 -4.98 2.67
N ALA A 78 1.28 -4.50 2.36
CA ALA A 78 0.02 -5.10 2.81
C ALA A 78 -0.11 -6.58 2.39
N VAL A 79 0.25 -6.91 1.14
CA VAL A 79 0.28 -8.29 0.65
C VAL A 79 1.20 -9.16 1.51
N HIS A 80 2.40 -8.68 1.83
CA HIS A 80 3.37 -9.48 2.61
C HIS A 80 3.01 -9.58 4.08
N VAL A 81 2.39 -8.56 4.66
CA VAL A 81 1.80 -8.63 6.00
C VAL A 81 0.69 -9.68 6.02
N ALA A 82 -0.21 -9.68 5.04
CA ALA A 82 -1.30 -10.64 4.97
C ALA A 82 -0.80 -12.10 4.86
N VAL A 83 0.28 -12.33 4.12
CA VAL A 83 0.93 -13.66 4.03
C VAL A 83 1.55 -14.10 5.37
N GLN A 84 2.11 -13.17 6.15
CA GLN A 84 2.75 -13.49 7.43
C GLN A 84 1.76 -13.59 8.61
N TRP A 85 0.64 -12.87 8.55
CA TRP A 85 -0.41 -12.87 9.59
C TRP A 85 -1.79 -13.28 9.02
N PRO A 86 -1.91 -14.44 8.33
CA PRO A 86 -3.13 -14.84 7.62
C PRO A 86 -4.31 -15.11 8.57
N ALA A 87 -4.06 -15.45 9.83
CA ALA A 87 -5.09 -15.69 10.81
C ALA A 87 -5.73 -14.41 11.37
N VAL A 88 -5.12 -13.25 11.14
CA VAL A 88 -5.55 -11.95 11.71
C VAL A 88 -5.99 -10.98 10.64
N VAL A 89 -5.28 -10.96 9.49
CA VAL A 89 -5.65 -10.11 8.35
C VAL A 89 -6.81 -10.76 7.62
N ASP A 90 -7.98 -10.12 7.65
CA ASP A 90 -9.21 -10.65 7.08
C ASP A 90 -9.60 -10.05 5.73
N ARG A 91 -9.10 -8.86 5.39
CA ARG A 91 -9.37 -8.17 4.11
C ARG A 91 -8.20 -7.29 3.68
N LEU A 92 -8.02 -7.17 2.37
CA LEU A 92 -7.07 -6.23 1.76
C LEU A 92 -7.80 -5.26 0.83
N ILE A 93 -7.39 -4.00 0.86
CA ILE A 93 -7.79 -2.95 -0.08
C ILE A 93 -6.51 -2.34 -0.64
N LEU A 94 -6.30 -2.52 -1.94
CA LEU A 94 -5.05 -2.16 -2.61
C LEU A 94 -5.30 -1.03 -3.60
N LEU A 95 -4.61 0.09 -3.42
CA LEU A 95 -4.75 1.31 -4.21
C LEU A 95 -3.51 1.48 -5.09
N ALA A 96 -3.65 1.37 -6.41
CA ALA A 96 -2.55 1.43 -7.39
C ALA A 96 -1.34 0.58 -6.94
N PRO A 97 -1.51 -0.74 -6.72
CA PRO A 97 -0.57 -1.57 -5.99
C PRO A 97 0.72 -1.83 -6.79
N ALA A 98 1.88 -1.48 -6.23
CA ALA A 98 3.20 -1.72 -6.82
C ALA A 98 3.66 -3.18 -6.60
N LEU A 99 2.88 -4.16 -7.12
CA LEU A 99 3.05 -5.60 -6.86
C LEU A 99 4.39 -6.17 -7.33
N ASP A 100 5.02 -5.56 -8.32
CA ASP A 100 6.32 -5.95 -8.86
C ASP A 100 7.50 -5.15 -8.28
N PHE A 101 7.30 -4.45 -7.16
CA PHE A 101 8.30 -3.54 -6.57
C PHE A 101 9.66 -4.23 -6.36
N GLY A 102 9.69 -5.47 -5.90
CA GLY A 102 10.91 -6.25 -5.71
C GLY A 102 11.57 -6.72 -7.01
N GLY A 103 10.82 -6.79 -8.11
CA GLY A 103 11.27 -7.32 -9.40
C GLY A 103 11.61 -6.25 -10.43
N ASN A 104 10.62 -5.46 -10.84
CA ASN A 104 10.71 -4.59 -12.02
C ASN A 104 10.75 -3.10 -11.71
N ARG A 105 10.15 -2.65 -10.61
CA ARG A 105 9.93 -1.24 -10.35
C ARG A 105 11.21 -0.39 -10.36
N MET A 106 12.28 -0.92 -9.76
CA MET A 106 13.56 -0.21 -9.74
C MET A 106 14.37 -0.36 -11.03
N ARG A 107 13.90 -1.20 -11.96
CA ARG A 107 14.54 -1.32 -13.29
C ARG A 107 14.42 -0.05 -14.14
N THR A 108 13.50 0.86 -13.80
CA THR A 108 13.44 2.19 -14.45
C THR A 108 14.74 2.99 -14.29
N LEU A 109 15.54 2.67 -13.27
CA LEU A 109 16.90 3.21 -13.13
C LEU A 109 17.88 2.62 -14.14
N GLY A 110 17.56 1.46 -14.75
CA GLY A 110 18.43 0.66 -15.58
C GLY A 110 19.63 0.11 -14.80
N ASP A 111 20.40 -0.77 -15.44
CA ASP A 111 21.54 -1.44 -14.78
C ASP A 111 22.58 -0.47 -14.26
N ARG A 112 22.87 0.60 -15.05
CA ARG A 112 23.83 1.64 -14.65
C ARG A 112 23.36 2.43 -13.43
N GLY A 113 22.08 2.77 -13.37
CA GLY A 113 21.51 3.50 -12.23
C GLY A 113 21.50 2.64 -10.97
N LEU A 114 21.15 1.36 -11.09
CA LEU A 114 21.19 0.42 -9.98
C LEU A 114 22.62 0.19 -9.46
N GLU A 115 23.59 0.05 -10.36
CA GLU A 115 25.00 -0.12 -9.98
C GLU A 115 25.54 1.16 -9.32
N ALA A 116 25.24 2.35 -9.87
CA ALA A 116 25.61 3.60 -9.25
C ALA A 116 24.99 3.76 -7.84
N TRP A 117 23.72 3.42 -7.68
CA TRP A 117 23.06 3.42 -6.37
C TRP A 117 23.75 2.46 -5.40
N LYS A 118 24.08 1.25 -5.85
CA LYS A 118 24.80 0.26 -5.04
C LYS A 118 26.17 0.74 -4.59
N GLN A 119 26.93 1.40 -5.49
CA GLN A 119 28.29 1.90 -5.19
C GLN A 119 28.28 3.10 -4.26
N THR A 120 27.31 4.01 -4.43
CA THR A 120 27.23 5.25 -3.63
C THR A 120 26.40 5.06 -2.36
N ASP A 121 25.64 3.95 -2.27
CA ASP A 121 24.61 3.69 -1.26
C ASP A 121 23.62 4.86 -1.12
N ARG A 122 23.41 5.63 -2.20
CA ARG A 122 22.59 6.82 -2.18
C ARG A 122 21.80 7.00 -3.48
N LEU A 123 20.47 7.04 -3.34
CA LEU A 123 19.55 7.48 -4.39
C LEU A 123 18.75 8.67 -3.85
N ASP A 124 18.90 9.82 -4.48
CA ASP A 124 18.13 11.01 -4.12
C ASP A 124 16.75 10.96 -4.76
N VAL A 125 15.69 11.04 -3.93
CA VAL A 125 14.30 11.01 -4.36
C VAL A 125 13.54 12.20 -3.79
N PHE A 126 12.58 12.75 -4.55
CA PHE A 126 11.70 13.78 -4.02
C PHE A 126 10.68 13.14 -3.08
N HIS A 127 10.70 13.56 -1.82
CA HIS A 127 9.79 13.06 -0.79
C HIS A 127 8.57 13.97 -0.68
N TYR A 128 7.44 13.52 -1.24
CA TYR A 128 6.21 14.32 -1.31
C TYR A 128 5.66 14.70 0.06
N GLY A 129 5.75 13.79 1.05
CA GLY A 129 5.29 14.08 2.42
C GLY A 129 6.10 15.17 3.14
N TYR A 130 7.37 15.37 2.76
CA TYR A 130 8.25 16.39 3.36
C TYR A 130 8.55 17.56 2.43
N GLY A 131 8.13 17.50 1.14
CA GLY A 131 8.33 18.55 0.16
C GLY A 131 9.79 18.83 -0.20
N ARG A 132 10.69 17.85 -0.06
CA ARG A 132 12.13 17.99 -0.30
C ARG A 132 12.76 16.71 -0.83
N VAL A 133 13.93 16.85 -1.44
CA VAL A 133 14.76 15.70 -1.84
C VAL A 133 15.37 15.05 -0.61
N MET A 134 15.31 13.72 -0.54
CA MET A 134 15.86 12.90 0.53
C MET A 134 16.60 11.69 -0.04
N PRO A 135 17.70 11.25 0.56
CA PRO A 135 18.38 10.05 0.15
C PRO A 135 17.63 8.79 0.61
N VAL A 136 17.82 7.70 -0.14
CA VAL A 136 17.47 6.34 0.29
C VAL A 136 18.62 5.38 -0.01
N HIS A 137 18.94 4.50 0.94
CA HIS A 137 20.03 3.54 0.84
C HIS A 137 19.67 2.38 -0.10
N TYR A 138 20.68 1.77 -0.72
CA TYR A 138 20.51 0.64 -1.64
C TYR A 138 19.86 -0.58 -0.98
N GLU A 139 19.92 -0.69 0.34
CA GLU A 139 19.31 -1.77 1.11
C GLU A 139 17.79 -1.88 0.86
N LEU A 140 17.10 -0.78 0.53
CA LEU A 140 15.69 -0.83 0.12
C LEU A 140 15.51 -1.80 -1.07
N TYR A 141 16.35 -1.68 -2.08
CA TYR A 141 16.28 -2.56 -3.26
C TYR A 141 16.74 -3.98 -2.95
N ALA A 142 17.85 -4.12 -2.24
CA ALA A 142 18.40 -5.42 -1.85
C ALA A 142 17.40 -6.22 -1.02
N ASP A 143 16.73 -5.56 -0.07
CA ASP A 143 15.72 -6.17 0.79
C ASP A 143 14.43 -6.48 0.03
N ALA A 144 13.98 -5.59 -0.87
CA ALA A 144 12.76 -5.78 -1.65
C ALA A 144 12.79 -7.05 -2.51
N ARG A 145 13.98 -7.48 -2.97
CA ARG A 145 14.17 -8.70 -3.76
C ARG A 145 13.88 -10.00 -3.01
N LYS A 146 13.76 -9.94 -1.68
CA LYS A 146 13.36 -11.07 -0.84
C LYS A 146 11.85 -11.33 -0.87
N TYR A 147 11.08 -10.41 -1.48
CA TYR A 147 9.63 -10.37 -1.46
C TYR A 147 9.06 -10.48 -2.87
N ASP A 148 8.08 -11.36 -3.04
CA ASP A 148 7.41 -11.59 -4.33
C ASP A 148 5.88 -11.54 -4.15
N ALA A 149 5.30 -10.35 -4.35
CA ALA A 149 3.86 -10.20 -4.29
C ALA A 149 3.15 -10.77 -5.53
N MET A 150 3.87 -10.93 -6.65
CA MET A 150 3.28 -11.50 -7.87
C MET A 150 2.87 -12.97 -7.68
N ASN A 151 3.66 -13.73 -6.93
CA ASN A 151 3.41 -15.15 -6.63
C ASN A 151 2.90 -15.38 -5.20
N ALA A 152 2.74 -14.33 -4.39
CA ALA A 152 2.25 -14.43 -3.03
C ALA A 152 0.84 -15.05 -2.99
N ARG A 153 0.63 -16.01 -2.08
CA ARG A 153 -0.66 -16.64 -1.86
C ARG A 153 -1.45 -15.81 -0.85
N VAL A 154 -2.45 -15.10 -1.33
CA VAL A 154 -3.38 -14.29 -0.56
C VAL A 154 -4.73 -14.98 -0.57
N GLU A 155 -5.25 -15.40 0.59
CA GLU A 155 -6.46 -16.22 0.69
C GLU A 155 -7.71 -15.41 1.11
N MET A 156 -7.51 -14.29 1.83
CA MET A 156 -8.60 -13.40 2.22
C MET A 156 -9.16 -12.62 1.02
N PRO A 157 -10.39 -12.10 1.12
CA PRO A 157 -10.95 -11.18 0.12
C PRO A 157 -10.04 -9.96 -0.12
N VAL A 158 -9.87 -9.59 -1.38
CA VAL A 158 -9.05 -8.45 -1.81
C VAL A 158 -9.86 -7.58 -2.75
N GLN A 159 -9.87 -6.26 -2.49
CA GLN A 159 -10.38 -5.27 -3.41
C GLN A 159 -9.22 -4.42 -3.95
N VAL A 160 -9.13 -4.28 -5.27
CA VAL A 160 -8.06 -3.56 -5.96
C VAL A 160 -8.65 -2.40 -6.75
N PHE A 161 -8.04 -1.22 -6.62
CA PHE A 161 -8.34 -0.04 -7.42
C PHE A 161 -7.10 0.38 -8.21
N GLN A 162 -7.23 0.42 -9.55
CA GLN A 162 -6.11 0.75 -10.44
C GLN A 162 -6.52 1.82 -11.44
N GLY A 163 -5.73 2.87 -11.53
CA GLY A 163 -5.89 3.91 -12.55
C GLY A 163 -5.43 3.41 -13.92
N THR A 164 -6.24 3.60 -14.96
CA THR A 164 -5.90 3.20 -16.33
C THR A 164 -4.85 4.10 -16.96
N ARG A 165 -4.65 5.32 -16.42
CA ARG A 165 -3.63 6.29 -16.83
C ARG A 165 -2.42 6.31 -15.88
N ASP A 166 -2.27 5.29 -15.06
CA ASP A 166 -1.14 5.17 -14.13
C ASP A 166 0.17 4.94 -14.90
N THR A 167 1.08 5.89 -14.81
CA THR A 167 2.43 5.81 -15.42
C THR A 167 3.49 5.31 -14.44
N ALA A 168 3.11 5.12 -13.19
CA ALA A 168 4.01 4.68 -12.13
C ALA A 168 3.88 3.16 -11.85
N VAL A 169 2.70 2.61 -11.94
CA VAL A 169 2.42 1.17 -11.87
C VAL A 169 1.70 0.78 -13.15
N ASP A 170 2.21 -0.23 -13.85
CA ASP A 170 1.58 -0.72 -15.08
C ASP A 170 0.23 -1.38 -14.79
N PRO A 171 -0.89 -0.84 -15.31
CA PRO A 171 -2.22 -1.41 -15.09
C PRO A 171 -2.35 -2.85 -15.57
N VAL A 172 -1.67 -3.22 -16.68
CA VAL A 172 -1.70 -4.59 -17.23
C VAL A 172 -1.12 -5.60 -16.25
N THR A 173 -0.09 -5.22 -15.50
CA THR A 173 0.49 -6.06 -14.45
C THR A 173 -0.51 -6.31 -13.32
N VAL A 174 -1.26 -5.27 -12.91
CA VAL A 174 -2.29 -5.37 -11.86
C VAL A 174 -3.48 -6.20 -12.33
N GLU A 175 -3.95 -5.99 -13.57
CA GLU A 175 -5.01 -6.78 -14.19
C GLU A 175 -4.65 -8.28 -14.22
N ARG A 176 -3.45 -8.61 -14.70
CA ARG A 176 -2.97 -10.01 -14.75
C ARG A 176 -2.90 -10.65 -13.36
N TRP A 177 -2.40 -9.91 -12.37
CA TRP A 177 -2.36 -10.37 -10.99
C TRP A 177 -3.74 -10.65 -10.42
N SER A 178 -4.68 -9.76 -10.68
CA SER A 178 -6.07 -9.87 -10.21
C SER A 178 -6.82 -11.02 -10.93
N ALA A 179 -6.70 -11.12 -12.24
CA ALA A 179 -7.39 -12.14 -13.05
C ALA A 179 -7.03 -13.58 -12.67
N SER A 180 -5.86 -13.80 -12.07
CA SER A 180 -5.41 -15.13 -11.64
C SER A 180 -5.92 -15.54 -10.25
N ARG A 181 -6.74 -14.71 -9.58
CA ARG A 181 -7.15 -14.87 -8.19
C ARG A 181 -8.65 -14.69 -8.02
N PRO A 182 -9.42 -15.76 -7.70
CA PRO A 182 -10.88 -15.69 -7.60
C PRO A 182 -11.38 -14.86 -6.40
N ASN A 183 -10.52 -14.58 -5.42
CA ASN A 183 -10.82 -13.78 -4.24
C ASN A 183 -10.49 -12.29 -4.43
N VAL A 184 -10.13 -11.86 -5.65
CA VAL A 184 -9.76 -10.47 -5.97
C VAL A 184 -10.83 -9.81 -6.81
N GLU A 185 -11.38 -8.70 -6.33
CA GLU A 185 -12.25 -7.79 -7.06
C GLU A 185 -11.43 -6.61 -7.58
N LEU A 186 -11.34 -6.42 -8.90
CA LEU A 186 -10.58 -5.34 -9.54
C LEU A 186 -11.51 -4.26 -10.09
N HIS A 187 -11.22 -3.00 -9.74
CA HIS A 187 -11.83 -1.80 -10.29
C HIS A 187 -10.80 -1.02 -11.11
N LEU A 188 -11.01 -0.94 -12.42
CA LEU A 188 -10.23 -0.07 -13.31
C LEU A 188 -10.92 1.29 -13.39
N LEU A 189 -10.15 2.35 -13.11
CA LEU A 189 -10.65 3.72 -12.98
C LEU A 189 -9.97 4.63 -14.01
N ASP A 190 -10.73 5.55 -14.60
CA ASP A 190 -10.16 6.60 -15.47
C ASP A 190 -9.45 7.66 -14.60
N ASP A 191 -8.32 7.28 -14.01
CA ASP A 191 -7.54 8.09 -13.08
C ASP A 191 -6.04 7.76 -13.23
N ASP A 192 -5.19 8.52 -12.57
CA ASP A 192 -3.74 8.32 -12.52
C ASP A 192 -3.30 7.48 -11.29
N HIS A 193 -1.99 7.44 -11.04
CA HIS A 193 -1.41 6.74 -9.89
C HIS A 193 -1.93 7.21 -8.53
N GLN A 194 -2.32 8.48 -8.44
CA GLN A 194 -2.76 9.06 -7.18
C GLN A 194 -4.20 8.68 -6.82
N LEU A 195 -5.04 8.33 -7.78
CA LEU A 195 -6.45 7.96 -7.59
C LEU A 195 -7.28 9.03 -6.86
N LEU A 196 -6.86 10.31 -6.92
CA LEU A 196 -7.50 11.37 -6.14
C LEU A 196 -8.87 11.77 -6.69
N ALA A 197 -9.05 11.71 -8.01
CA ALA A 197 -10.34 12.01 -8.64
C ALA A 197 -11.39 10.93 -8.33
N SER A 198 -10.94 9.71 -8.02
CA SER A 198 -11.80 8.54 -7.80
C SER A 198 -12.10 8.24 -6.33
N LEU A 199 -11.64 9.05 -5.37
CA LEU A 199 -11.72 8.72 -3.94
C LEU A 199 -13.15 8.47 -3.44
N GLU A 200 -14.14 9.21 -3.91
CA GLU A 200 -15.55 9.00 -3.50
C GLU A 200 -16.11 7.69 -4.07
N TYR A 201 -15.74 7.34 -5.31
CA TYR A 201 -16.08 6.03 -5.88
C TYR A 201 -15.44 4.90 -5.08
N ILE A 202 -14.13 5.00 -4.82
CA ILE A 202 -13.36 4.03 -4.04
C ILE A 202 -14.02 3.84 -2.66
N TRP A 203 -14.36 4.94 -1.97
CA TRP A 203 -15.02 4.87 -0.67
C TRP A 203 -16.35 4.13 -0.73
N ARG A 204 -17.18 4.40 -1.73
CA ARG A 204 -18.47 3.73 -1.91
C ARG A 204 -18.30 2.22 -2.07
N GLU A 205 -17.35 1.78 -2.91
CA GLU A 205 -17.09 0.35 -3.11
C GLU A 205 -16.45 -0.29 -1.86
N MET A 206 -15.55 0.44 -1.18
CA MET A 206 -14.99 0.00 0.09
C MET A 206 -16.05 -0.20 1.18
N THR A 207 -17.05 0.68 1.29
CA THR A 207 -18.12 0.54 2.29
C THR A 207 -18.93 -0.73 2.07
N ARG A 208 -19.19 -1.11 0.82
CA ARG A 208 -19.83 -2.39 0.48
C ARG A 208 -18.94 -3.56 0.85
N PHE A 209 -17.69 -3.52 0.46
CA PHE A 209 -16.71 -4.57 0.71
C PHE A 209 -16.45 -4.79 2.22
N LEU A 210 -16.46 -3.72 3.00
CA LEU A 210 -16.29 -3.75 4.45
C LEU A 210 -17.61 -4.00 5.21
N GLU A 211 -18.74 -4.08 4.50
CA GLU A 211 -20.08 -4.25 5.09
C GLU A 211 -20.40 -3.13 6.11
N LEU A 212 -19.87 -1.95 5.89
CA LEU A 212 -20.17 -0.80 6.75
C LEU A 212 -21.62 -0.37 6.50
N GLN A 213 -22.41 -0.29 7.56
CA GLN A 213 -23.76 0.27 7.44
C GLN A 213 -23.67 1.73 6.99
N ALA A 214 -24.35 2.06 5.90
CA ALA A 214 -24.56 3.46 5.55
C ALA A 214 -25.34 4.10 6.73
N LEU A 215 -24.68 5.02 7.45
CA LEU A 215 -25.42 5.84 8.40
C LEU A 215 -26.48 6.59 7.59
N ALA A 216 -27.73 6.43 7.94
CA ALA A 216 -28.82 7.20 7.36
C ALA A 216 -28.48 8.69 7.49
N PRO A 217 -28.69 9.51 6.45
CA PRO A 217 -28.48 10.95 6.58
C PRO A 217 -29.33 11.44 7.75
N ASN A 218 -28.69 12.12 8.70
CA ASN A 218 -29.42 12.80 9.76
C ASN A 218 -30.36 13.79 9.09
N THR A 219 -31.66 13.46 9.11
CA THR A 219 -32.77 14.32 8.68
C THR A 219 -32.92 15.50 9.64
#